data_e18890570eab95716a4d4477ada2ca8d
#
_entry.id   e18890570eab95716a4d4477ada2ca8d
#
_cell.length_a   1.000
_cell.length_b   1.000
_cell.length_c   1.000
_cell.angle_alpha   90.00
_cell.angle_beta   90.00
_cell.angle_gamma   90.00
#
_symmetry.space_group_name_H-M   'P 1'
#
loop_
_entity.id
_entity.type
_entity.pdbx_description
1 polymer ?
#
loop_
_entity_poly.entity_id
_entity_poly.type
_entity_poly.pdbx_seq_one_letter_code
_entity_poly.pdbx_strand_id
1 'polypeptide(L)'
;MNAIQTHTRAPAKRSSRPALEIRFHFVDGSRETFIQHDAEAAEAIQQRAHSSFLFTQARIVVADDYSKSVFVGAQLNRIDLVFDAPGFGRIPPDSADLVELTETEFHQCVPLNDPELLQRRDRKLKVGDLMVSFLDLRMTGGRHVYLMREASAKLPAESQSFMQRLLAKGPYGIRLREGGYGLLNLQNLIGYTVYPGVPELPADTWMAQPKVA
;
A
#
# COMPACT_ATOMS: atom_id res chain seq x y z
N MET A 1 -53.78 -28.69 -7.77
CA MET A 1 -53.45 -27.36 -7.25
C MET A 1 -52.32 -27.48 -6.25
N ASN A 2 -51.08 -27.25 -6.69
CA ASN A 2 -49.90 -27.34 -5.82
C ASN A 2 -49.51 -25.92 -5.39
N ALA A 3 -49.58 -25.69 -4.08
CA ALA A 3 -49.20 -24.46 -3.44
C ALA A 3 -47.68 -24.34 -3.47
N ILE A 4 -47.14 -23.28 -4.12
CA ILE A 4 -45.73 -22.91 -4.11
C ILE A 4 -45.48 -22.26 -2.75
N GLN A 5 -44.76 -22.96 -1.87
CA GLN A 5 -44.22 -22.39 -0.63
C GLN A 5 -43.06 -21.47 -0.98
N THR A 6 -43.29 -20.17 -0.98
CA THR A 6 -42.23 -19.15 -1.00
C THR A 6 -41.58 -19.11 0.36
N HIS A 7 -40.36 -19.72 0.47
CA HIS A 7 -39.49 -19.54 1.62
C HIS A 7 -38.93 -18.11 1.59
N THR A 8 -39.56 -17.22 2.32
CA THR A 8 -39.01 -15.91 2.64
C THR A 8 -37.85 -16.09 3.61
N ARG A 9 -36.63 -16.08 3.08
CA ARG A 9 -35.40 -16.10 3.89
C ARG A 9 -35.35 -14.79 4.68
N ALA A 10 -35.45 -14.88 6.01
CA ALA A 10 -35.31 -13.72 6.89
C ALA A 10 -33.98 -13.00 6.60
N PRO A 11 -33.98 -11.66 6.53
CA PRO A 11 -32.74 -10.94 6.32
C PRO A 11 -31.78 -11.22 7.48
N ALA A 12 -30.61 -11.75 7.16
CA ALA A 12 -29.53 -11.95 8.12
C ALA A 12 -29.26 -10.59 8.80
N LYS A 13 -29.19 -10.56 10.15
CA LYS A 13 -28.76 -9.39 10.91
C LYS A 13 -27.44 -8.91 10.33
N ARG A 14 -27.45 -7.80 9.59
CA ARG A 14 -26.25 -7.18 9.04
C ARG A 14 -25.34 -6.84 10.22
N SER A 15 -24.11 -7.37 10.21
CA SER A 15 -23.04 -6.92 11.08
C SER A 15 -22.96 -5.40 10.97
N SER A 16 -22.78 -4.70 12.08
CA SER A 16 -22.65 -3.23 12.09
C SER A 16 -21.39 -2.73 11.35
N ARG A 17 -20.43 -3.62 11.10
CA ARG A 17 -19.20 -3.34 10.36
C ARG A 17 -19.26 -3.93 8.96
N PRO A 18 -18.71 -3.22 7.94
CA PRO A 18 -18.58 -3.76 6.59
C PRO A 18 -17.61 -4.95 6.60
N ALA A 19 -17.81 -5.91 5.68
CA ALA A 19 -16.85 -6.98 5.44
C ALA A 19 -15.58 -6.44 4.77
N LEU A 20 -15.73 -5.41 3.92
CA LEU A 20 -14.63 -4.75 3.23
C LEU A 20 -14.98 -3.27 2.98
N GLU A 21 -14.04 -2.39 3.28
CA GLU A 21 -14.04 -1.00 2.81
C GLU A 21 -12.97 -0.85 1.74
N ILE A 22 -13.32 -0.24 0.60
CA ILE A 22 -12.47 -0.03 -0.56
C ILE A 22 -12.28 1.47 -0.72
N ARG A 23 -11.04 1.96 -0.70
CA ARG A 23 -10.72 3.37 -0.89
C ARG A 23 -9.89 3.56 -2.14
N PHE A 24 -10.37 4.33 -3.07
CA PHE A 24 -9.66 4.75 -4.27
C PHE A 24 -9.01 6.11 -4.02
N HIS A 25 -7.70 6.20 -4.20
CA HIS A 25 -6.94 7.45 -4.08
C HIS A 25 -6.45 7.86 -5.46
N PHE A 26 -6.92 9.01 -5.93
CA PHE A 26 -6.65 9.50 -7.28
C PHE A 26 -5.37 10.34 -7.34
N VAL A 27 -4.86 10.53 -8.58
CA VAL A 27 -3.67 11.35 -8.85
C VAL A 27 -3.89 12.83 -8.53
N ASP A 28 -5.13 13.34 -8.56
CA ASP A 28 -5.50 14.70 -8.20
C ASP A 28 -5.60 14.93 -6.68
N GLY A 29 -5.37 13.89 -5.89
CA GLY A 29 -5.46 13.92 -4.43
C GLY A 29 -6.85 13.63 -3.87
N SER A 30 -7.88 13.51 -4.71
CA SER A 30 -9.23 13.12 -4.27
C SER A 30 -9.27 11.65 -3.82
N ARG A 31 -10.35 11.30 -3.09
CA ARG A 31 -10.59 9.94 -2.61
C ARG A 31 -12.07 9.60 -2.70
N GLU A 32 -12.36 8.38 -3.15
CA GLU A 32 -13.69 7.78 -3.07
C GLU A 32 -13.65 6.50 -2.25
N THR A 33 -14.74 6.24 -1.50
CA THR A 33 -14.83 5.08 -0.61
C THR A 33 -16.11 4.30 -0.88
N PHE A 34 -15.98 2.98 -0.98
CA PHE A 34 -17.07 2.03 -1.18
C PHE A 34 -17.06 0.99 -0.07
N ILE A 35 -18.23 0.43 0.23
CA ILE A 35 -18.42 -0.54 1.30
C ILE A 35 -19.04 -1.80 0.74
N GLN A 36 -18.48 -2.96 1.10
CA GLN A 36 -19.08 -4.26 0.83
C GLN A 36 -19.42 -4.96 2.15
N HIS A 37 -20.68 -5.38 2.31
CA HIS A 37 -21.16 -6.07 3.50
C HIS A 37 -21.18 -7.59 3.35
N ASP A 38 -21.24 -8.09 2.14
CA ASP A 38 -21.22 -9.51 1.84
C ASP A 38 -19.78 -10.04 1.83
N ALA A 39 -19.53 -11.10 2.61
CA ALA A 39 -18.19 -11.62 2.79
C ALA A 39 -17.64 -12.32 1.53
N GLU A 40 -18.50 -13.02 0.78
CA GLU A 40 -18.11 -13.73 -0.44
C GLU A 40 -17.75 -12.72 -1.56
N ALA A 41 -18.58 -11.67 -1.70
CA ALA A 41 -18.29 -10.58 -2.62
C ALA A 41 -17.01 -9.82 -2.23
N ALA A 42 -16.78 -9.61 -0.93
CA ALA A 42 -15.55 -8.99 -0.43
C ALA A 42 -14.30 -9.82 -0.78
N GLU A 43 -14.35 -11.12 -0.61
CA GLU A 43 -13.25 -12.02 -1.00
C GLU A 43 -13.00 -12.01 -2.51
N ALA A 44 -14.06 -12.02 -3.32
CA ALA A 44 -13.94 -11.92 -4.78
C ALA A 44 -13.29 -10.61 -5.23
N ILE A 45 -13.57 -9.50 -4.55
CA ILE A 45 -12.93 -8.19 -4.80
C ILE A 45 -11.44 -8.27 -4.46
N GLN A 46 -11.08 -8.82 -3.31
CA GLN A 46 -9.69 -8.98 -2.90
C GLN A 46 -8.89 -9.84 -3.89
N GLN A 47 -9.44 -10.96 -4.35
CA GLN A 47 -8.80 -11.80 -5.36
C GLN A 47 -8.54 -11.06 -6.67
N ARG A 48 -9.48 -10.24 -7.14
CA ARG A 48 -9.31 -9.41 -8.35
C ARG A 48 -8.27 -8.32 -8.16
N ALA A 49 -8.18 -7.75 -6.96
CA ALA A 49 -7.20 -6.72 -6.63
C ALA A 49 -5.75 -7.22 -6.65
N HIS A 50 -5.51 -8.53 -6.48
CA HIS A 50 -4.17 -9.13 -6.59
C HIS A 50 -3.66 -9.26 -8.04
N SER A 51 -4.43 -8.85 -9.03
CA SER A 51 -3.99 -8.89 -10.43
C SER A 51 -2.79 -7.95 -10.65
N SER A 52 -1.72 -8.48 -11.26
CA SER A 52 -0.56 -7.67 -11.68
C SER A 52 -0.92 -6.57 -12.67
N PHE A 53 -2.09 -6.67 -13.31
CA PHE A 53 -2.61 -5.71 -14.27
C PHE A 53 -3.62 -4.73 -13.67
N LEU A 54 -3.80 -4.68 -12.33
CA LEU A 54 -4.84 -3.89 -11.68
C LEU A 54 -4.87 -2.43 -12.18
N PHE A 55 -3.73 -1.76 -12.18
CA PHE A 55 -3.63 -0.35 -12.59
C PHE A 55 -3.46 -0.13 -14.10
N THR A 56 -3.14 -1.17 -14.86
CA THR A 56 -3.05 -1.10 -16.32
C THR A 56 -4.36 -1.44 -17.02
N GLN A 57 -5.36 -1.87 -16.27
CA GLN A 57 -6.71 -2.08 -16.81
C GLN A 57 -7.28 -0.76 -17.31
N ALA A 58 -7.93 -0.81 -18.48
CA ALA A 58 -8.58 0.36 -19.04
C ALA A 58 -9.65 0.93 -18.10
N ARG A 59 -10.27 0.07 -17.28
CA ARG A 59 -11.31 0.46 -16.34
C ARG A 59 -11.40 -0.50 -15.15
N ILE A 60 -11.71 0.07 -13.98
CA ILE A 60 -12.20 -0.63 -12.79
C ILE A 60 -13.64 -0.19 -12.58
N VAL A 61 -14.55 -1.14 -12.46
CA VAL A 61 -15.98 -0.86 -12.32
C VAL A 61 -16.44 -1.24 -10.93
N VAL A 62 -17.05 -0.30 -10.23
CA VAL A 62 -17.74 -0.51 -8.95
C VAL A 62 -19.21 -0.18 -9.16
N ALA A 63 -20.09 -1.06 -8.74
CA ALA A 63 -21.54 -0.86 -8.91
C ALA A 63 -22.30 -1.32 -7.67
N ASP A 64 -23.43 -0.65 -7.41
CA ASP A 64 -24.48 -1.04 -6.49
C ASP A 64 -25.81 -1.20 -7.23
N ASP A 65 -26.93 -1.27 -6.50
CA ASP A 65 -28.27 -1.43 -7.08
C ASP A 65 -28.74 -0.21 -7.87
N TYR A 66 -28.11 0.96 -7.69
CA TYR A 66 -28.56 2.24 -8.24
C TYR A 66 -27.52 2.93 -9.12
N SER A 67 -26.25 2.64 -8.88
CA SER A 67 -25.16 3.38 -9.51
C SER A 67 -24.06 2.47 -10.05
N LYS A 68 -23.31 3.02 -10.99
CA LYS A 68 -22.14 2.40 -11.56
C LYS A 68 -21.03 3.44 -11.71
N SER A 69 -19.97 3.28 -10.97
CA SER A 69 -18.76 4.09 -11.08
C SER A 69 -17.72 3.37 -11.93
N VAL A 70 -17.06 4.12 -12.80
CA VAL A 70 -16.01 3.60 -13.68
C VAL A 70 -14.75 4.42 -13.50
N PHE A 71 -13.69 3.77 -13.02
CA PHE A 71 -12.41 4.39 -12.78
C PHE A 71 -11.37 3.93 -13.80
N VAL A 72 -10.53 4.86 -14.23
CA VAL A 72 -9.38 4.56 -15.09
C VAL A 72 -8.20 4.19 -14.19
N GLY A 73 -7.67 2.97 -14.32
CA GLY A 73 -6.61 2.45 -13.45
C GLY A 73 -5.38 3.36 -13.38
N ALA A 74 -4.96 3.93 -14.51
CA ALA A 74 -3.82 4.85 -14.57
C ALA A 74 -4.02 6.16 -13.77
N GLN A 75 -5.26 6.55 -13.47
CA GLN A 75 -5.59 7.75 -12.67
C GLN A 75 -5.63 7.47 -11.16
N LEU A 76 -5.30 6.25 -10.74
CA LEU A 76 -5.25 5.86 -9.35
C LEU A 76 -3.80 5.78 -8.88
N ASN A 77 -3.49 6.46 -7.79
CA ASN A 77 -2.21 6.30 -7.07
C ASN A 77 -2.22 5.07 -6.17
N ARG A 78 -3.41 4.74 -5.62
CA ARG A 78 -3.51 3.69 -4.61
C ARG A 78 -4.96 3.19 -4.48
N ILE A 79 -5.10 1.92 -4.13
CA ILE A 79 -6.37 1.32 -3.69
C ILE A 79 -6.12 0.69 -2.32
N ASP A 80 -6.92 1.07 -1.31
CA ASP A 80 -6.89 0.44 0.01
C ASP A 80 -8.04 -0.55 0.14
N LEU A 81 -7.74 -1.70 0.71
CA LEU A 81 -8.68 -2.74 1.08
C LEU A 81 -8.62 -2.91 2.59
N VAL A 82 -9.57 -2.31 3.31
CA VAL A 82 -9.61 -2.27 4.78
C VAL A 82 -10.61 -3.30 5.27
N PHE A 83 -10.16 -4.17 6.18
CA PHE A 83 -10.97 -5.23 6.78
C PHE A 83 -10.39 -5.68 8.13
N ASP A 84 -11.25 -6.06 9.07
CA ASP A 84 -10.87 -6.38 10.45
C ASP A 84 -10.57 -7.87 10.70
N ALA A 85 -10.89 -8.76 9.78
CA ALA A 85 -10.90 -10.20 10.07
C ALA A 85 -9.51 -10.83 9.92
N PRO A 86 -8.96 -11.47 10.97
CA PRO A 86 -7.83 -12.38 10.82
C PRO A 86 -8.27 -13.56 9.95
N GLY A 87 -7.71 -13.69 8.75
CA GLY A 87 -8.02 -14.77 7.80
C GLY A 87 -8.79 -14.32 6.55
N PHE A 88 -9.35 -13.14 6.50
CA PHE A 88 -9.88 -12.56 5.28
C PHE A 88 -8.75 -12.07 4.39
N GLY A 89 -8.62 -12.68 3.22
CA GLY A 89 -7.69 -12.28 2.18
C GLY A 89 -6.23 -12.58 2.53
N ARG A 90 -5.51 -13.17 1.61
CA ARG A 90 -4.05 -13.27 1.73
C ARG A 90 -3.48 -11.89 1.46
N ILE A 91 -2.85 -11.28 2.47
CA ILE A 91 -1.99 -10.11 2.25
C ILE A 91 -1.00 -10.52 1.16
N PRO A 92 -0.82 -9.72 0.10
CA PRO A 92 0.18 -10.03 -0.92
C PRO A 92 1.52 -10.34 -0.24
N PRO A 93 2.22 -11.43 -0.60
CA PRO A 93 3.43 -11.87 0.11
C PRO A 93 4.50 -10.78 0.19
N ASP A 94 4.54 -9.87 -0.78
CA ASP A 94 5.50 -8.76 -0.84
C ASP A 94 5.12 -7.57 0.07
N SER A 95 3.90 -7.53 0.63
CA SER A 95 3.43 -6.44 1.49
C SER A 95 3.64 -6.68 2.98
N ALA A 96 4.04 -7.90 3.38
CA ALA A 96 4.19 -8.25 4.79
C ALA A 96 5.26 -7.42 5.51
N ASP A 97 6.29 -6.97 4.77
CA ASP A 97 7.47 -6.29 5.31
C ASP A 97 7.36 -4.76 5.30
N LEU A 98 6.31 -4.21 4.68
CA LEU A 98 6.09 -2.77 4.57
C LEU A 98 4.86 -2.35 5.36
N VAL A 99 5.09 -1.47 6.33
CA VAL A 99 4.05 -0.88 7.17
C VAL A 99 3.92 0.60 6.85
N GLU A 100 2.69 1.06 6.62
CA GLU A 100 2.43 2.48 6.46
C GLU A 100 2.60 3.22 7.78
N LEU A 101 3.24 4.38 7.71
CA LEU A 101 3.37 5.35 8.81
C LEU A 101 2.56 6.62 8.47
N THR A 102 2.12 7.31 9.51
CA THR A 102 1.70 8.70 9.35
C THR A 102 2.92 9.58 9.08
N GLU A 103 2.72 10.74 8.47
CA GLU A 103 3.79 11.74 8.28
C GLU A 103 4.49 12.10 9.58
N THR A 104 3.71 12.31 10.65
CA THR A 104 4.24 12.64 11.97
C THR A 104 5.15 11.54 12.52
N GLU A 105 4.73 10.27 12.43
CA GLU A 105 5.54 9.14 12.89
C GLU A 105 6.80 8.98 12.08
N PHE A 106 6.70 9.15 10.76
CA PHE A 106 7.86 9.09 9.88
C PHE A 106 8.90 10.13 10.28
N HIS A 107 8.51 11.39 10.47
CA HIS A 107 9.40 12.46 10.87
C HIS A 107 9.94 12.33 12.31
N GLN A 108 9.23 11.61 13.17
CA GLN A 108 9.76 11.25 14.51
C GLN A 108 10.81 10.14 14.43
N CYS A 109 10.64 9.18 13.52
CA CYS A 109 11.57 8.06 13.34
C CYS A 109 12.80 8.44 12.51
N VAL A 110 12.64 9.39 11.58
CA VAL A 110 13.71 9.86 10.68
C VAL A 110 13.98 11.34 11.01
N PRO A 111 14.91 11.66 11.90
CA PRO A 111 15.29 13.05 12.18
C PRO A 111 16.00 13.63 10.95
N LEU A 112 15.23 14.21 10.05
CA LEU A 112 15.70 14.76 8.75
C LEU A 112 16.73 15.88 8.90
N ASN A 113 16.78 16.50 10.10
CA ASN A 113 17.71 17.59 10.43
C ASN A 113 18.90 17.15 11.31
N ASP A 114 19.09 15.84 11.54
CA ASP A 114 20.24 15.35 12.29
C ASP A 114 21.48 15.24 11.37
N PRO A 115 22.49 16.13 11.51
CA PRO A 115 23.70 16.10 10.71
C PRO A 115 24.47 14.78 10.82
N GLU A 116 24.39 14.10 11.99
CA GLU A 116 25.05 12.82 12.19
C GLU A 116 24.40 11.69 11.40
N LEU A 117 23.08 11.70 11.26
CA LEU A 117 22.36 10.74 10.40
C LEU A 117 22.67 10.97 8.92
N LEU A 118 22.76 12.22 8.49
CA LEU A 118 23.13 12.58 7.12
C LEU A 118 24.57 12.20 6.78
N GLN A 119 25.47 12.21 7.76
CA GLN A 119 26.91 11.89 7.57
C GLN A 119 27.22 10.40 7.71
N ARG A 120 26.44 9.62 8.44
CA ARG A 120 26.71 8.20 8.69
C ARG A 120 25.98 7.31 7.70
N ARG A 121 26.56 7.13 6.52
CA ARG A 121 26.09 6.18 5.49
C ARG A 121 26.02 4.74 5.98
N ASP A 122 26.78 4.39 7.03
CA ASP A 122 26.91 3.02 7.53
C ASP A 122 25.93 2.68 8.66
N ARG A 123 25.10 3.62 9.09
CA ARG A 123 24.21 3.41 10.23
C ARG A 123 22.98 2.62 9.80
N LYS A 124 23.09 1.31 9.94
CA LYS A 124 21.94 0.41 9.91
C LYS A 124 21.20 0.50 11.25
N LEU A 125 19.99 1.02 11.26
CA LEU A 125 19.14 0.94 12.45
C LEU A 125 18.81 -0.54 12.67
N LYS A 126 19.30 -1.09 13.77
CA LYS A 126 19.03 -2.49 14.17
C LYS A 126 18.15 -2.48 15.39
N VAL A 127 17.07 -3.25 15.35
CA VAL A 127 16.33 -3.66 16.53
C VAL A 127 16.53 -5.17 16.67
N GLY A 128 17.46 -5.57 17.53
CA GLY A 128 17.91 -6.95 17.59
C GLY A 128 18.59 -7.41 16.28
N ASP A 129 18.10 -8.50 15.68
CA ASP A 129 18.55 -9.02 14.40
C ASP A 129 17.81 -8.43 13.19
N LEU A 130 16.95 -7.44 13.40
CA LEU A 130 16.18 -6.77 12.35
C LEU A 130 16.90 -5.50 11.89
N MET A 131 16.86 -5.26 10.60
CA MET A 131 17.21 -3.98 10.00
C MET A 131 15.93 -3.22 9.72
N VAL A 132 15.86 -1.97 10.19
CA VAL A 132 14.73 -1.08 9.94
C VAL A 132 15.16 -0.01 8.96
N SER A 133 14.38 0.20 7.91
CA SER A 133 14.53 1.30 6.97
C SER A 133 13.20 2.02 6.76
N PHE A 134 13.28 3.30 6.43
CA PHE A 134 12.14 4.15 6.18
C PHE A 134 12.17 4.63 4.74
N LEU A 135 11.00 4.73 4.12
CA LEU A 135 10.85 5.18 2.74
C LEU A 135 9.83 6.30 2.67
N ASP A 136 10.17 7.34 1.94
CA ASP A 136 9.25 8.38 1.50
C ASP A 136 9.03 8.20 0.00
N LEU A 137 7.86 7.74 -0.40
CA LEU A 137 7.45 7.57 -1.79
C LEU A 137 6.67 8.81 -2.23
N ARG A 138 7.17 9.51 -3.25
CA ARG A 138 6.48 10.66 -3.85
C ARG A 138 5.67 10.21 -5.06
N MET A 139 4.35 10.36 -4.97
CA MET A 139 3.42 9.98 -6.02
C MET A 139 3.00 11.18 -6.86
N THR A 140 2.54 10.93 -8.07
CA THR A 140 1.92 11.95 -8.94
C THR A 140 0.82 12.68 -8.17
N GLY A 141 0.70 14.00 -8.38
CA GLY A 141 -0.20 14.86 -7.61
C GLY A 141 0.35 15.33 -6.26
N GLY A 142 1.66 15.10 -6.00
CA GLY A 142 2.34 15.62 -4.81
C GLY A 142 2.04 14.87 -3.52
N ARG A 143 1.42 13.70 -3.59
CA ARG A 143 1.17 12.84 -2.43
C ARG A 143 2.44 12.12 -2.00
N HIS A 144 2.62 12.01 -0.68
CA HIS A 144 3.65 11.18 -0.06
C HIS A 144 3.02 9.94 0.57
N VAL A 145 3.74 8.82 0.50
CA VAL A 145 3.43 7.58 1.22
C VAL A 145 4.66 7.22 2.03
N TYR A 146 4.50 7.25 3.35
CA TYR A 146 5.58 6.99 4.30
C TYR A 146 5.52 5.55 4.75
N LEU A 147 6.62 4.83 4.60
CA LEU A 147 6.70 3.41 4.90
C LEU A 147 7.85 3.10 5.84
N MET A 148 7.64 2.13 6.69
CA MET A 148 8.68 1.45 7.46
C MET A 148 8.84 0.03 6.90
N ARG A 149 10.09 -0.37 6.70
CA ARG A 149 10.46 -1.73 6.32
C ARG A 149 11.26 -2.38 7.44
N GLU A 150 10.85 -3.59 7.82
CA GLU A 150 11.63 -4.47 8.66
C GLU A 150 12.18 -5.62 7.81
N ALA A 151 13.47 -5.85 7.87
CA ALA A 151 14.14 -6.95 7.16
C ALA A 151 15.13 -7.65 8.06
N SER A 152 15.31 -8.97 7.86
CA SER A 152 16.33 -9.71 8.59
C SER A 152 17.73 -9.20 8.25
N ALA A 153 18.55 -8.95 9.27
CA ALA A 153 19.94 -8.52 9.10
C ALA A 153 20.83 -9.58 8.43
N LYS A 154 20.33 -10.83 8.35
CA LYS A 154 21.08 -11.99 7.81
C LYS A 154 20.99 -12.11 6.28
N LEU A 155 20.18 -11.28 5.61
CA LEU A 155 19.93 -11.36 4.17
C LEU A 155 20.27 -10.06 3.42
N PRO A 156 21.57 -9.71 3.27
CA PRO A 156 21.98 -8.48 2.58
C PRO A 156 21.55 -8.42 1.10
N ALA A 157 21.38 -9.57 0.44
CA ALA A 157 20.93 -9.63 -0.95
C ALA A 157 19.47 -9.19 -1.15
N GLU A 158 18.64 -9.23 -0.09
CA GLU A 158 17.24 -8.82 -0.18
C GLU A 158 17.05 -7.30 -0.37
N SER A 159 18.01 -6.49 0.07
CA SER A 159 17.87 -5.03 -0.10
C SER A 159 17.98 -4.61 -1.57
N GLN A 160 18.85 -5.23 -2.36
CA GLN A 160 18.94 -4.98 -3.80
C GLN A 160 17.69 -5.49 -4.54
N SER A 161 17.23 -6.71 -4.20
CA SER A 161 16.01 -7.28 -4.79
C SER A 161 14.75 -6.48 -4.41
N PHE A 162 14.73 -5.84 -3.23
CA PHE A 162 13.65 -4.95 -2.83
C PHE A 162 13.56 -3.73 -3.75
N MET A 163 14.69 -3.05 -4.00
CA MET A 163 14.72 -1.89 -4.88
C MET A 163 14.32 -2.25 -6.32
N GLN A 164 14.79 -3.40 -6.81
CA GLN A 164 14.38 -3.90 -8.13
C GLN A 164 12.88 -4.23 -8.18
N ARG A 165 12.32 -4.80 -7.12
CA ARG A 165 10.88 -5.07 -7.02
C ARG A 165 10.05 -3.80 -6.91
N LEU A 166 10.53 -2.79 -6.15
CA LEU A 166 9.87 -1.49 -6.07
C LEU A 166 9.76 -0.81 -7.43
N LEU A 167 10.73 -1.03 -8.31
CA LEU A 167 10.74 -0.51 -9.67
C LEU A 167 10.06 -1.45 -10.69
N ALA A 168 9.67 -2.66 -10.28
CA ALA A 168 8.90 -3.56 -11.12
C ALA A 168 7.48 -3.00 -11.36
N LYS A 169 6.99 -3.13 -12.59
CA LYS A 169 5.75 -2.50 -13.06
C LYS A 169 4.46 -3.19 -12.56
N GLY A 170 4.36 -3.55 -11.30
CA GLY A 170 3.17 -4.16 -10.72
C GLY A 170 2.56 -3.35 -9.57
N PRO A 171 1.34 -3.68 -9.11
CA PRO A 171 0.83 -3.16 -7.87
C PRO A 171 1.76 -3.56 -6.73
N TYR A 172 2.09 -2.61 -5.87
CA TYR A 172 2.93 -2.89 -4.71
C TYR A 172 2.10 -2.86 -3.43
N GLY A 173 2.08 -3.99 -2.71
CA GLY A 173 1.30 -4.12 -1.49
C GLY A 173 1.98 -3.48 -0.28
N ILE A 174 1.21 -2.79 0.54
CA ILE A 174 1.63 -2.25 1.84
C ILE A 174 0.62 -2.65 2.91
N ARG A 175 1.06 -2.88 4.13
CA ARG A 175 0.18 -3.17 5.26
C ARG A 175 -0.36 -1.88 5.85
N LEU A 176 -1.70 -1.80 5.99
CA LEU A 176 -2.38 -0.68 6.62
C LEU A 176 -2.39 -0.86 8.14
N ARG A 177 -2.26 0.22 8.90
CA ARG A 177 -2.30 0.21 10.36
C ARG A 177 -3.68 -0.14 10.92
N GLU A 178 -4.71 0.26 10.22
CA GLU A 178 -6.11 0.04 10.60
C GLU A 178 -6.62 -1.36 10.24
N GLY A 179 -5.80 -2.19 9.62
CA GLY A 179 -6.13 -3.52 9.12
C GLY A 179 -6.26 -3.55 7.60
N GLY A 180 -5.98 -4.72 7.01
CA GLY A 180 -5.96 -4.87 5.55
C GLY A 180 -4.66 -4.42 4.89
N TYR A 181 -4.74 -4.07 3.61
CA TYR A 181 -3.58 -3.67 2.82
C TYR A 181 -3.93 -2.61 1.78
N GLY A 182 -2.93 -1.80 1.43
CA GLY A 182 -2.98 -0.87 0.32
C GLY A 182 -2.19 -1.41 -0.88
N LEU A 183 -2.65 -1.10 -2.08
CA LEU A 183 -2.01 -1.43 -3.35
C LEU A 183 -1.56 -0.12 -4.01
N LEU A 184 -0.26 0.07 -4.15
CA LEU A 184 0.33 1.27 -4.76
C LEU A 184 0.49 1.07 -6.26
N ASN A 185 0.13 2.09 -7.02
CA ASN A 185 0.42 2.17 -8.46
C ASN A 185 1.81 2.79 -8.69
N LEU A 186 2.82 1.96 -8.79
CA LEU A 186 4.20 2.44 -8.99
C LEU A 186 4.45 3.07 -10.36
N GLN A 187 3.52 3.00 -11.31
CA GLN A 187 3.61 3.79 -12.55
C GLN A 187 3.45 5.29 -12.30
N ASN A 188 2.78 5.65 -11.20
CA ASN A 188 2.60 7.03 -10.76
C ASN A 188 3.66 7.47 -9.73
N LEU A 189 4.71 6.66 -9.50
CA LEU A 189 5.83 7.02 -8.63
C LEU A 189 6.71 8.06 -9.33
N ILE A 190 6.89 9.23 -8.72
CA ILE A 190 7.80 10.28 -9.17
C ILE A 190 9.22 9.99 -8.70
N GLY A 191 9.36 9.49 -7.49
CA GLY A 191 10.63 9.17 -6.88
C GLY A 191 10.45 8.70 -5.44
N TYR A 192 11.54 8.26 -4.83
CA TYR A 192 11.53 7.84 -3.43
C TYR A 192 12.85 8.19 -2.76
N THR A 193 12.80 8.33 -1.42
CA THR A 193 13.97 8.52 -0.58
C THR A 193 14.00 7.40 0.47
N VAL A 194 15.17 6.85 0.73
CA VAL A 194 15.39 5.79 1.71
C VAL A 194 16.24 6.30 2.86
N TYR A 195 15.85 5.98 4.09
CA TYR A 195 16.57 6.33 5.31
C TYR A 195 16.81 5.07 6.18
N PRO A 196 18.02 4.84 6.71
CA PRO A 196 19.26 5.47 6.28
C PRO A 196 19.57 5.14 4.82
N GLY A 197 20.34 5.99 4.16
CA GLY A 197 20.73 5.81 2.75
C GLY A 197 21.38 4.45 2.50
N VAL A 198 21.39 4.02 1.25
CA VAL A 198 21.89 2.70 0.84
C VAL A 198 23.43 2.68 0.96
N PRO A 199 24.04 1.64 1.56
CA PRO A 199 25.50 1.58 1.73
C PRO A 199 26.25 1.47 0.40
N GLU A 200 25.64 0.83 -0.62
CA GLU A 200 26.21 0.70 -1.96
C GLU A 200 25.43 1.56 -2.93
N LEU A 201 26.10 2.54 -3.50
CA LEU A 201 25.51 3.46 -4.48
C LEU A 201 25.92 3.04 -5.90
N PRO A 202 25.04 3.18 -6.90
CA PRO A 202 25.41 3.01 -8.31
C PRO A 202 26.57 3.92 -8.71
N ALA A 203 27.38 3.48 -9.68
CA ALA A 203 28.57 4.20 -10.11
C ALA A 203 28.23 5.59 -10.70
N ASP A 204 27.04 5.76 -11.24
CA ASP A 204 26.52 6.99 -11.83
C ASP A 204 25.79 7.89 -10.83
N THR A 205 25.92 7.63 -9.53
CA THR A 205 25.25 8.40 -8.48
C THR A 205 25.71 9.86 -8.44
N TRP A 206 24.75 10.77 -8.48
CA TRP A 206 25.02 12.20 -8.26
C TRP A 206 25.15 12.48 -6.76
N MET A 207 26.36 12.78 -6.33
CA MET A 207 26.66 13.10 -4.93
C MET A 207 26.33 14.58 -4.67
N ALA A 208 25.17 14.84 -4.04
CA ALA A 208 24.71 16.16 -3.68
C ALA A 208 24.00 16.16 -2.31
N GLN A 209 23.97 17.30 -1.65
CA GLN A 209 23.24 17.49 -0.42
C GLN A 209 21.98 18.30 -0.68
N PRO A 210 20.85 18.01 0.00
CA PRO A 210 19.67 18.85 -0.09
C PRO A 210 19.99 20.25 0.43
N LYS A 211 19.49 21.27 -0.26
CA LYS A 211 19.56 22.65 0.24
C LYS A 211 18.63 22.74 1.45
N VAL A 212 19.20 22.97 2.61
CA VAL A 212 18.40 23.26 3.81
C VAL A 212 17.75 24.63 3.61
N ALA A 213 16.41 24.67 3.70
CA ALA A 213 15.63 25.89 3.55
C ALA A 213 15.72 26.76 4.82
#